data_59fddaeb2b8850b95bf1704081ce0785
#
_entry.id   59fddaeb2b8850b95bf1704081ce0785
#
_cell.length_a   1.000
_cell.length_b   1.000
_cell.length_c   1.000
_cell.angle_alpha   90.00
_cell.angle_beta   90.00
_cell.angle_gamma   90.00
#
_symmetry.space_group_name_H-M   'P 1'
#
loop_
_entity.id
_entity.type
_entity.pdbx_description
1 polymer ?
#
loop_
_entity_poly.entity_id
_entity_poly.type
_entity_poly.pdbx_seq_one_letter_code
_entity_poly.pdbx_strand_id
1 'polypeptide(L)'
;MKRLILLALVVMAGATFNLALADKKKKKEAKPAAVAVVRTLNTAADSLSYAAGRYVTQGLERYLQQEYQVDTAYMHDVLTGFDYAASRQSDPQYRAYNAGCQLARMLFARIVPTLQDEFAASKDSINLDLLAAGFRDALAGDTTLMAGHAAFNYFEARVRADREAAEAQYKTANEKWLVDNKTREGVKTTASGLQYKVVKQGTGAIPTKDDKVEVKYEGKLIDGTVFDSSYKRNPSTVELGVNQVIKGWTEALCMMPVGSEWELYIPAGLAY
;
A
#
# COMPACT_ATOMS: atom_id res chain seq x y z
N MET A 1 -1.06 -2.09 12.90
CA MET A 1 -1.38 -0.72 12.44
C MET A 1 -0.53 -0.44 11.21
N LYS A 2 -1.07 -0.63 10.01
CA LYS A 2 -0.45 -0.15 8.77
C LYS A 2 -0.69 1.36 8.75
N ARG A 3 0.38 2.16 8.82
CA ARG A 3 0.32 3.61 8.68
C ARG A 3 -0.16 3.92 7.27
N LEU A 4 -1.36 4.48 7.14
CA LEU A 4 -1.80 5.12 5.91
C LEU A 4 -0.85 6.29 5.64
N ILE A 5 -0.04 6.15 4.61
CA ILE A 5 0.61 7.30 3.98
C ILE A 5 -0.48 7.94 3.13
N LEU A 6 -1.13 8.95 3.69
CA LEU A 6 -1.96 9.88 2.93
C LEU A 6 -1.03 10.56 1.92
N LEU A 7 -1.02 10.08 0.70
CA LEU A 7 -0.37 10.77 -0.42
C LEU A 7 -1.27 11.97 -0.74
N ALA A 8 -1.10 13.05 0.04
CA ALA A 8 -1.59 14.35 -0.35
C ALA A 8 -0.82 14.76 -1.60
N LEU A 9 -1.43 14.57 -2.77
CA LEU A 9 -1.01 15.20 -3.99
C LEU A 9 -1.29 16.69 -3.81
N VAL A 10 -0.28 17.45 -3.37
CA VAL A 10 -0.32 18.90 -3.39
C VAL A 10 -0.26 19.31 -4.86
N VAL A 11 -1.41 19.39 -5.50
CA VAL A 11 -1.56 20.11 -6.75
C VAL A 11 -1.54 21.59 -6.40
N MET A 12 -0.42 22.25 -6.64
CA MET A 12 -0.33 23.70 -6.56
C MET A 12 -1.35 24.30 -7.54
N ALA A 13 -2.41 24.84 -7.00
CA ALA A 13 -3.39 25.64 -7.73
C ALA A 13 -2.73 26.94 -8.20
N GLY A 14 -2.65 27.12 -9.51
CA GLY A 14 -2.18 28.38 -10.07
C GLY A 14 -2.08 28.35 -11.58
N ALA A 15 -3.19 28.37 -12.28
CA ALA A 15 -3.43 29.09 -13.54
C ALA A 15 -4.77 28.68 -14.14
N THR A 16 -5.70 29.61 -14.18
CA THR A 16 -6.94 29.48 -14.95
C THR A 16 -6.60 29.44 -16.44
N PHE A 17 -6.66 28.27 -17.05
CA PHE A 17 -6.62 28.14 -18.50
C PHE A 17 -8.03 28.19 -19.06
N ASN A 18 -8.42 29.31 -19.62
CA ASN A 18 -9.57 29.41 -20.52
C ASN A 18 -9.21 28.73 -21.85
N LEU A 19 -9.65 27.50 -22.05
CA LEU A 19 -9.61 26.85 -23.37
C LEU A 19 -10.90 27.18 -24.12
N ALA A 20 -10.82 28.09 -25.08
CA ALA A 20 -11.82 28.26 -26.10
C ALA A 20 -11.82 27.00 -27.01
N LEU A 21 -12.90 26.23 -26.97
CA LEU A 21 -13.15 25.09 -27.85
C LEU A 21 -13.40 25.59 -29.26
N ALA A 22 -12.38 25.49 -30.11
CA ALA A 22 -12.54 25.64 -31.55
C ALA A 22 -12.80 24.24 -32.17
N ASP A 23 -14.02 24.07 -32.63
CA ASP A 23 -14.48 22.88 -33.35
C ASP A 23 -13.71 22.76 -34.69
N LYS A 24 -12.80 21.78 -34.80
CA LYS A 24 -12.15 21.41 -36.07
C LYS A 24 -12.37 19.95 -36.39
N LYS A 25 -13.09 19.72 -37.49
CA LYS A 25 -13.33 18.43 -38.14
C LYS A 25 -12.12 17.51 -38.14
N LYS A 26 -12.28 16.32 -37.58
CA LYS A 26 -11.28 15.22 -37.58
C LYS A 26 -10.96 14.82 -39.03
N LYS A 27 -9.77 15.19 -39.52
CA LYS A 27 -9.09 14.50 -40.61
C LYS A 27 -8.47 13.22 -40.02
N LYS A 28 -8.78 12.05 -40.57
CA LYS A 28 -8.08 10.80 -40.29
C LYS A 28 -6.62 11.00 -40.71
N GLU A 29 -5.72 11.13 -39.77
CA GLU A 29 -4.28 11.07 -40.03
C GLU A 29 -3.91 9.61 -40.35
N ALA A 30 -3.36 9.40 -41.55
CA ALA A 30 -2.76 8.13 -41.94
C ALA A 30 -1.53 7.89 -41.07
N LYS A 31 -1.36 6.64 -40.60
CA LYS A 31 -0.13 6.19 -39.90
C LYS A 31 1.09 6.62 -40.75
N PRO A 32 2.05 7.37 -40.22
CA PRO A 32 3.27 7.67 -40.94
C PRO A 32 4.04 6.37 -41.20
N ALA A 33 4.28 6.08 -42.47
CA ALA A 33 5.17 4.99 -42.87
C ALA A 33 6.58 5.29 -42.27
N ALA A 34 7.19 4.29 -41.65
CA ALA A 34 8.55 4.40 -41.14
C ALA A 34 9.49 4.71 -42.31
N VAL A 35 10.04 5.92 -42.33
CA VAL A 35 11.09 6.28 -43.28
C VAL A 35 12.36 5.56 -42.80
N ALA A 36 12.84 4.60 -43.58
CA ALA A 36 14.14 3.98 -43.35
C ALA A 36 15.23 5.04 -43.52
N VAL A 37 15.64 5.62 -42.43
CA VAL A 37 16.80 6.55 -42.42
C VAL A 37 18.05 5.70 -42.60
N VAL A 38 18.68 5.80 -43.78
CA VAL A 38 20.02 5.22 -44.00
C VAL A 38 21.01 6.01 -43.12
N ARG A 39 21.44 5.34 -42.05
CA ARG A 39 22.37 5.93 -41.09
C ARG A 39 23.78 5.50 -41.46
N THR A 40 24.65 6.47 -41.85
CA THR A 40 26.06 6.24 -42.09
C THR A 40 26.87 6.87 -40.97
N LEU A 41 27.89 6.18 -40.49
CA LEU A 41 28.81 6.68 -39.44
C LEU A 41 30.05 7.19 -40.14
N ASN A 42 30.05 8.47 -40.45
CA ASN A 42 31.10 9.11 -41.27
C ASN A 42 32.24 9.71 -40.45
N THR A 43 31.98 10.00 -39.16
CA THR A 43 32.94 10.60 -38.25
C THR A 43 33.11 9.79 -36.95
N ALA A 44 34.20 10.07 -36.25
CA ALA A 44 34.39 9.48 -34.90
C ALA A 44 33.28 9.91 -33.93
N ALA A 45 32.77 11.13 -34.08
CA ALA A 45 31.62 11.63 -33.26
C ALA A 45 30.32 10.87 -33.56
N ASP A 46 30.06 10.53 -34.82
CA ASP A 46 28.90 9.71 -35.21
C ASP A 46 29.01 8.32 -34.61
N SER A 47 30.20 7.71 -34.70
CA SER A 47 30.47 6.40 -34.13
C SER A 47 30.32 6.39 -32.62
N LEU A 48 30.84 7.42 -31.93
CA LEU A 48 30.68 7.56 -30.47
C LEU A 48 29.22 7.72 -30.09
N SER A 49 28.47 8.58 -30.77
CA SER A 49 27.07 8.85 -30.49
C SER A 49 26.20 7.58 -30.68
N TYR A 50 26.43 6.87 -31.77
CA TYR A 50 25.72 5.63 -32.06
C TYR A 50 26.07 4.52 -31.04
N ALA A 51 27.36 4.36 -30.73
CA ALA A 51 27.81 3.40 -29.73
C ALA A 51 27.26 3.69 -28.34
N ALA A 52 27.20 4.95 -27.93
CA ALA A 52 26.58 5.37 -26.67
C ALA A 52 25.11 4.98 -26.62
N GLY A 53 24.35 5.23 -27.69
CA GLY A 53 22.95 4.81 -27.80
C GLY A 53 22.78 3.30 -27.63
N ARG A 54 23.67 2.51 -28.24
CA ARG A 54 23.67 1.04 -28.07
C ARG A 54 24.05 0.60 -26.65
N TYR A 55 25.00 1.29 -26.06
CA TYR A 55 25.49 0.97 -24.70
C TYR A 55 24.41 1.14 -23.63
N VAL A 56 23.66 2.23 -23.69
CA VAL A 56 22.63 2.54 -22.68
C VAL A 56 21.39 1.64 -22.77
N THR A 57 21.28 0.78 -23.80
CA THR A 57 20.15 -0.18 -23.94
C THR A 57 20.41 -1.54 -23.28
N GLN A 58 21.55 -1.71 -22.60
CA GLN A 58 21.83 -2.99 -21.91
C GLN A 58 20.81 -3.23 -20.81
N GLY A 59 20.13 -4.37 -20.87
CA GLY A 59 19.07 -4.75 -19.91
C GLY A 59 17.71 -4.08 -20.13
N LEU A 60 17.58 -3.22 -21.16
CA LEU A 60 16.33 -2.49 -21.42
C LEU A 60 15.15 -3.43 -21.72
N GLU A 61 15.38 -4.54 -22.41
CA GLU A 61 14.34 -5.54 -22.70
C GLU A 61 13.76 -6.12 -21.40
N ARG A 62 14.60 -6.50 -20.45
CA ARG A 62 14.16 -6.97 -19.12
C ARG A 62 13.39 -5.87 -18.37
N TYR A 63 13.87 -4.64 -18.43
CA TYR A 63 13.20 -3.49 -17.83
C TYR A 63 11.81 -3.28 -18.42
N LEU A 64 11.66 -3.37 -19.77
CA LEU A 64 10.35 -3.24 -20.43
C LEU A 64 9.38 -4.36 -19.99
N GLN A 65 9.88 -5.58 -19.84
CA GLN A 65 9.07 -6.71 -19.34
C GLN A 65 8.63 -6.50 -17.88
N GLN A 66 9.55 -6.11 -17.01
CA GLN A 66 9.29 -5.99 -15.57
C GLN A 66 8.47 -4.75 -15.21
N GLU A 67 8.80 -3.58 -15.76
CA GLU A 67 8.19 -2.31 -15.39
C GLU A 67 6.96 -1.96 -16.24
N TYR A 68 6.95 -2.41 -17.50
CA TYR A 68 5.88 -2.10 -18.44
C TYR A 68 5.04 -3.31 -18.83
N GLN A 69 5.43 -4.53 -18.40
CA GLN A 69 4.77 -5.78 -18.76
C GLN A 69 4.65 -5.96 -20.29
N VAL A 70 5.65 -5.47 -21.02
CA VAL A 70 5.70 -5.57 -22.49
C VAL A 70 6.23 -6.94 -22.87
N ASP A 71 5.43 -7.68 -23.65
CA ASP A 71 5.89 -8.90 -24.32
C ASP A 71 6.80 -8.53 -25.49
N THR A 72 7.84 -9.35 -25.73
CA THR A 72 8.78 -9.18 -26.85
C THR A 72 8.10 -9.21 -28.21
N ALA A 73 6.95 -9.86 -28.34
CA ALA A 73 6.10 -9.84 -29.54
C ALA A 73 5.65 -8.42 -29.94
N TYR A 74 5.58 -7.50 -28.99
CA TYR A 74 5.16 -6.11 -29.20
C TYR A 74 6.30 -5.09 -29.32
N MET A 75 7.54 -5.55 -29.50
CA MET A 75 8.71 -4.66 -29.62
C MET A 75 8.61 -3.68 -30.81
N HIS A 76 7.90 -4.07 -31.88
CA HIS A 76 7.63 -3.16 -32.99
C HIS A 76 6.82 -1.93 -32.56
N ASP A 77 5.82 -2.12 -31.68
CA ASP A 77 5.02 -1.02 -31.16
C ASP A 77 5.83 -0.13 -30.20
N VAL A 78 6.75 -0.73 -29.42
CA VAL A 78 7.72 0.03 -28.59
C VAL A 78 8.59 0.92 -29.45
N LEU A 79 9.15 0.40 -30.56
CA LEU A 79 9.97 1.18 -31.48
C LEU A 79 9.17 2.28 -32.16
N THR A 80 7.94 2.00 -32.57
CA THR A 80 7.03 3.01 -33.14
C THR A 80 6.76 4.14 -32.16
N GLY A 81 6.48 3.80 -30.88
CA GLY A 81 6.29 4.77 -29.82
C GLY A 81 7.56 5.60 -29.55
N PHE A 82 8.74 4.94 -29.53
CA PHE A 82 10.02 5.59 -29.34
C PHE A 82 10.31 6.62 -30.46
N ASP A 83 10.18 6.23 -31.73
CA ASP A 83 10.44 7.10 -32.88
C ASP A 83 9.47 8.29 -32.89
N TYR A 84 8.19 8.04 -32.58
CA TYR A 84 7.19 9.09 -32.44
C TYR A 84 7.58 10.09 -31.35
N ALA A 85 7.97 9.59 -30.19
CA ALA A 85 8.36 10.37 -29.03
C ALA A 85 9.68 11.15 -29.28
N ALA A 86 10.71 10.48 -29.79
CA ALA A 86 12.02 11.04 -30.00
C ALA A 86 11.99 12.26 -30.96
N SER A 87 11.13 12.22 -31.99
CA SER A 87 10.98 13.32 -32.95
C SER A 87 10.18 14.52 -32.44
N ARG A 88 9.53 14.44 -31.26
CA ARG A 88 8.58 15.43 -30.74
C ARG A 88 8.89 15.98 -29.36
N GLN A 89 10.09 15.78 -28.85
CA GLN A 89 10.48 16.18 -27.49
C GLN A 89 10.25 17.66 -27.17
N SER A 90 10.41 18.54 -28.15
CA SER A 90 10.16 19.98 -28.02
C SER A 90 8.73 20.41 -28.33
N ASP A 91 7.88 19.51 -28.83
CA ASP A 91 6.48 19.82 -29.19
C ASP A 91 5.61 19.92 -27.91
N PRO A 92 4.98 21.09 -27.65
CA PRO A 92 4.12 21.27 -26.49
C PRO A 92 2.88 20.33 -26.48
N GLN A 93 2.31 20.05 -27.65
CA GLN A 93 1.13 19.16 -27.75
C GLN A 93 1.53 17.71 -27.40
N TYR A 94 2.69 17.28 -27.92
CA TYR A 94 3.22 15.95 -27.56
C TYR A 94 3.51 15.85 -26.07
N ARG A 95 4.13 16.87 -25.47
CA ARG A 95 4.40 16.86 -24.02
C ARG A 95 3.11 16.73 -23.19
N ALA A 96 2.07 17.45 -23.57
CA ALA A 96 0.75 17.35 -22.93
C ALA A 96 0.13 15.96 -23.09
N TYR A 97 0.17 15.39 -24.30
CA TYR A 97 -0.30 14.04 -24.59
C TYR A 97 0.44 12.99 -23.77
N ASN A 98 1.78 13.06 -23.75
CA ASN A 98 2.62 12.15 -22.98
C ASN A 98 2.34 12.25 -21.47
N ALA A 99 2.13 13.46 -20.94
CA ALA A 99 1.73 13.66 -19.56
C ALA A 99 0.41 12.93 -19.25
N GLY A 100 -0.58 13.00 -20.14
CA GLY A 100 -1.83 12.24 -20.03
C GLY A 100 -1.60 10.72 -19.96
N CYS A 101 -0.74 10.17 -20.81
CA CYS A 101 -0.37 8.76 -20.78
C CYS A 101 0.29 8.35 -19.45
N GLN A 102 1.17 9.20 -18.93
CA GLN A 102 1.84 8.95 -17.64
C GLN A 102 0.86 9.02 -16.46
N LEU A 103 -0.09 9.98 -16.48
CA LEU A 103 -1.15 10.06 -15.48
C LEU A 103 -2.04 8.82 -15.48
N ALA A 104 -2.42 8.31 -16.65
CA ALA A 104 -3.19 7.07 -16.76
C ALA A 104 -2.40 5.88 -16.20
N ARG A 105 -1.12 5.75 -16.55
CA ARG A 105 -0.26 4.70 -15.99
C ARG A 105 -0.16 4.81 -14.47
N MET A 106 0.06 6.00 -13.92
CA MET A 106 0.11 6.24 -12.48
C MET A 106 -1.21 5.83 -11.81
N LEU A 107 -2.35 6.22 -12.39
CA LEU A 107 -3.67 5.87 -11.87
C LEU A 107 -3.84 4.35 -11.77
N PHE A 108 -3.63 3.64 -12.87
CA PHE A 108 -3.92 2.20 -12.93
C PHE A 108 -2.85 1.32 -12.28
N ALA A 109 -1.57 1.69 -12.36
CA ALA A 109 -0.49 0.86 -11.82
C ALA A 109 -0.19 1.11 -10.34
N ARG A 110 -0.56 2.28 -9.77
CA ARG A 110 -0.22 2.64 -8.39
C ARG A 110 -1.44 2.98 -7.54
N ILE A 111 -2.34 3.82 -8.05
CA ILE A 111 -3.47 4.31 -7.24
C ILE A 111 -4.56 3.25 -7.14
N VAL A 112 -4.94 2.63 -8.25
CA VAL A 112 -6.00 1.60 -8.28
C VAL A 112 -5.72 0.45 -7.30
N PRO A 113 -4.54 -0.19 -7.27
CA PRO A 113 -4.28 -1.25 -6.31
C PRO A 113 -4.46 -0.80 -4.86
N THR A 114 -3.97 0.40 -4.52
CA THR A 114 -4.12 0.96 -3.18
C THR A 114 -5.58 1.18 -2.79
N LEU A 115 -6.39 1.69 -3.74
CA LEU A 115 -7.83 1.87 -3.52
C LEU A 115 -8.56 0.53 -3.38
N GLN A 116 -8.20 -0.46 -4.19
CA GLN A 116 -8.79 -1.80 -4.12
C GLN A 116 -8.46 -2.47 -2.77
N ASP A 117 -7.23 -2.31 -2.28
CA ASP A 117 -6.82 -2.80 -0.96
C ASP A 117 -7.58 -2.09 0.18
N GLU A 118 -7.75 -0.76 0.11
CA GLU A 118 -8.48 0.02 1.12
C GLU A 118 -9.95 -0.43 1.21
N PHE A 119 -10.58 -0.75 0.07
CA PHE A 119 -11.99 -1.17 -0.02
C PHE A 119 -12.18 -2.69 -0.10
N ALA A 120 -11.13 -3.49 0.11
CA ALA A 120 -11.22 -4.96 0.00
C ALA A 120 -12.24 -5.59 0.96
N ALA A 121 -12.42 -5.00 2.15
CA ALA A 121 -13.41 -5.44 3.14
C ALA A 121 -14.74 -4.69 3.04
N SER A 122 -14.87 -3.72 2.11
CA SER A 122 -16.10 -2.96 1.91
C SER A 122 -17.16 -3.80 1.19
N LYS A 123 -18.43 -3.42 1.37
CA LYS A 123 -19.54 -4.01 0.62
C LYS A 123 -19.55 -3.59 -0.86
N ASP A 124 -18.90 -2.47 -1.17
CA ASP A 124 -18.86 -1.91 -2.50
C ASP A 124 -17.44 -1.99 -3.06
N SER A 125 -17.32 -2.35 -4.32
CA SER A 125 -16.05 -2.39 -5.05
C SER A 125 -15.85 -1.13 -5.89
N ILE A 126 -14.59 -0.79 -6.14
CA ILE A 126 -14.22 0.32 -7.03
C ILE A 126 -14.49 -0.08 -8.48
N ASN A 127 -15.37 0.67 -9.16
CA ASN A 127 -15.56 0.56 -10.61
C ASN A 127 -14.49 1.38 -11.34
N LEU A 128 -13.63 0.69 -12.09
CA LEU A 128 -12.46 1.30 -12.73
C LEU A 128 -12.83 2.28 -13.84
N ASP A 129 -13.92 2.04 -14.57
CA ASP A 129 -14.37 2.93 -15.65
C ASP A 129 -14.90 4.25 -15.06
N LEU A 130 -15.67 4.18 -13.97
CA LEU A 130 -16.15 5.38 -13.26
C LEU A 130 -15.01 6.11 -12.56
N LEU A 131 -14.03 5.41 -12.02
CA LEU A 131 -12.82 6.02 -11.45
C LEU A 131 -12.05 6.80 -12.51
N ALA A 132 -11.84 6.19 -13.69
CA ALA A 132 -11.17 6.84 -14.81
C ALA A 132 -11.97 8.05 -15.35
N ALA A 133 -13.30 7.93 -15.41
CA ALA A 133 -14.18 9.03 -15.79
C ALA A 133 -14.06 10.20 -14.80
N GLY A 134 -14.18 9.94 -13.50
CA GLY A 134 -14.04 10.97 -12.48
C GLY A 134 -12.67 11.65 -12.47
N PHE A 135 -11.61 10.88 -12.72
CA PHE A 135 -10.26 11.43 -12.88
C PHE A 135 -10.18 12.37 -14.10
N ARG A 136 -10.76 11.97 -15.23
CA ARG A 136 -10.81 12.77 -16.44
C ARG A 136 -11.64 14.04 -16.25
N ASP A 137 -12.79 13.94 -15.61
CA ASP A 137 -13.69 15.06 -15.38
C ASP A 137 -13.02 16.10 -14.46
N ALA A 138 -12.29 15.65 -13.44
CA ALA A 138 -11.48 16.53 -12.60
C ALA A 138 -10.40 17.29 -13.39
N LEU A 139 -9.71 16.62 -14.34
CA LEU A 139 -8.72 17.27 -15.21
C LEU A 139 -9.38 18.26 -16.20
N ALA A 140 -10.60 17.97 -16.63
CA ALA A 140 -11.36 18.85 -17.51
C ALA A 140 -12.05 20.01 -16.79
N GLY A 141 -12.08 20.00 -15.45
CA GLY A 141 -12.88 20.93 -14.65
C GLY A 141 -14.39 20.70 -14.78
N ASP A 142 -14.79 19.50 -15.22
CA ASP A 142 -16.19 19.12 -15.37
C ASP A 142 -16.77 18.74 -13.99
N THR A 143 -17.83 19.41 -13.59
CA THR A 143 -18.54 19.22 -12.32
C THR A 143 -19.96 18.72 -12.50
N THR A 144 -20.31 18.27 -13.68
CA THR A 144 -21.70 17.90 -14.07
C THR A 144 -22.23 16.75 -13.21
N LEU A 145 -21.43 15.72 -12.96
CA LEU A 145 -21.84 14.57 -12.13
C LEU A 145 -21.61 14.82 -10.65
N MET A 146 -20.48 15.39 -10.30
CA MET A 146 -20.14 15.66 -8.90
C MET A 146 -19.10 16.78 -8.79
N ALA A 147 -19.38 17.80 -7.98
CA ALA A 147 -18.43 18.87 -7.71
C ALA A 147 -17.22 18.32 -6.93
N GLY A 148 -16.01 18.86 -7.19
CA GLY A 148 -14.78 18.33 -6.59
C GLY A 148 -14.79 18.27 -5.06
N HIS A 149 -15.33 19.31 -4.38
CA HIS A 149 -15.47 19.29 -2.91
C HIS A 149 -16.50 18.27 -2.42
N ALA A 150 -17.57 18.01 -3.17
CA ALA A 150 -18.56 17.00 -2.82
C ALA A 150 -17.98 15.58 -3.00
N ALA A 151 -17.21 15.36 -4.08
CA ALA A 151 -16.50 14.11 -4.32
C ALA A 151 -15.50 13.82 -3.19
N PHE A 152 -14.71 14.81 -2.80
CA PHE A 152 -13.77 14.70 -1.69
C PHE A 152 -14.48 14.33 -0.37
N ASN A 153 -15.51 15.09 0.01
CA ASN A 153 -16.25 14.85 1.24
C ASN A 153 -16.94 13.47 1.26
N TYR A 154 -17.51 13.06 0.12
CA TYR A 154 -18.12 11.73 -0.01
C TYR A 154 -17.10 10.62 0.19
N PHE A 155 -15.96 10.73 -0.48
CA PHE A 155 -14.91 9.72 -0.40
C PHE A 155 -14.34 9.62 1.02
N GLU A 156 -13.99 10.74 1.64
CA GLU A 156 -13.48 10.79 3.03
C GLU A 156 -14.49 10.21 4.04
N ALA A 157 -15.78 10.57 3.90
CA ALA A 157 -16.83 10.03 4.76
C ALA A 157 -16.97 8.52 4.58
N ARG A 158 -16.87 8.03 3.33
CA ARG A 158 -16.96 6.61 3.03
C ARG A 158 -15.79 5.82 3.59
N VAL A 159 -14.55 6.28 3.37
CA VAL A 159 -13.34 5.64 3.93
C VAL A 159 -13.44 5.54 5.45
N ARG A 160 -13.90 6.63 6.11
CA ARG A 160 -14.09 6.63 7.56
C ARG A 160 -15.15 5.62 8.00
N ALA A 161 -16.31 5.61 7.36
CA ALA A 161 -17.39 4.69 7.70
C ALA A 161 -16.99 3.21 7.52
N ASP A 162 -16.30 2.88 6.44
CA ASP A 162 -15.84 1.51 6.19
C ASP A 162 -14.78 1.09 7.22
N ARG A 163 -13.89 2.00 7.62
CA ARG A 163 -12.90 1.76 8.68
C ARG A 163 -13.56 1.53 10.04
N GLU A 164 -14.50 2.40 10.43
CA GLU A 164 -15.26 2.24 11.67
C GLU A 164 -16.05 0.92 11.70
N ALA A 165 -16.64 0.54 10.56
CA ALA A 165 -17.34 -0.73 10.43
C ALA A 165 -16.39 -1.93 10.57
N ALA A 166 -15.21 -1.89 9.94
CA ALA A 166 -14.20 -2.93 10.05
C ALA A 166 -13.65 -3.06 11.47
N GLU A 167 -13.39 -1.92 12.15
CA GLU A 167 -12.96 -1.90 13.56
C GLU A 167 -14.05 -2.48 14.48
N ALA A 168 -15.32 -2.13 14.27
CA ALA A 168 -16.43 -2.66 15.05
C ALA A 168 -16.59 -4.16 14.85
N GLN A 169 -16.49 -4.66 13.61
CA GLN A 169 -16.53 -6.09 13.31
C GLN A 169 -15.37 -6.84 13.98
N TYR A 170 -14.15 -6.29 13.86
CA TYR A 170 -12.96 -6.87 14.47
C TYR A 170 -13.09 -6.92 16.00
N LYS A 171 -13.56 -5.84 16.62
CA LYS A 171 -13.84 -5.80 18.07
C LYS A 171 -14.84 -6.86 18.48
N THR A 172 -15.99 -6.96 17.79
CA THR A 172 -17.02 -7.95 18.07
C THR A 172 -16.49 -9.38 17.92
N ALA A 173 -15.70 -9.65 16.88
CA ALA A 173 -15.08 -10.95 16.67
C ALA A 173 -14.11 -11.31 17.80
N ASN A 174 -13.28 -10.37 18.26
CA ASN A 174 -12.36 -10.56 19.37
C ASN A 174 -13.09 -10.79 20.71
N GLU A 175 -14.12 -10.00 20.99
CA GLU A 175 -14.95 -10.18 22.20
C GLU A 175 -15.62 -11.55 22.23
N LYS A 176 -16.21 -11.96 21.11
CA LYS A 176 -16.80 -13.29 20.97
C LYS A 176 -15.75 -14.38 21.15
N TRP A 177 -14.58 -14.23 20.54
CA TRP A 177 -13.48 -15.19 20.67
C TRP A 177 -13.06 -15.35 22.14
N LEU A 178 -12.95 -14.26 22.91
CA LEU A 178 -12.64 -14.30 24.34
C LEU A 178 -13.72 -15.00 25.17
N VAL A 179 -15.00 -14.78 24.83
CA VAL A 179 -16.12 -15.50 25.48
C VAL A 179 -16.00 -16.99 25.24
N ASP A 180 -15.76 -17.40 24.00
CA ASP A 180 -15.59 -18.81 23.63
C ASP A 180 -14.32 -19.41 24.26
N ASN A 181 -13.20 -18.64 24.29
CA ASN A 181 -11.93 -19.09 24.84
C ASN A 181 -12.01 -19.36 26.35
N LYS A 182 -12.79 -18.57 27.07
CA LYS A 182 -13.01 -18.74 28.53
C LYS A 182 -13.49 -20.13 28.92
N THR A 183 -14.17 -20.82 28.01
CA THR A 183 -14.73 -22.19 28.26
C THR A 183 -13.75 -23.30 27.88
N ARG A 184 -12.58 -22.97 27.31
CA ARG A 184 -11.60 -23.98 26.90
C ARG A 184 -10.89 -24.57 28.10
N GLU A 185 -10.52 -25.82 27.98
CA GLU A 185 -9.81 -26.56 29.03
C GLU A 185 -8.47 -25.90 29.39
N GLY A 186 -8.26 -25.72 30.68
CA GLY A 186 -7.04 -25.11 31.22
C GLY A 186 -6.97 -23.57 31.16
N VAL A 187 -7.96 -22.93 30.57
CA VAL A 187 -8.04 -21.45 30.53
C VAL A 187 -8.61 -20.93 31.85
N LYS A 188 -7.91 -19.97 32.44
CA LYS A 188 -8.31 -19.26 33.66
C LYS A 188 -8.56 -17.79 33.31
N THR A 189 -9.44 -17.12 34.08
CA THR A 189 -9.76 -15.71 33.90
C THR A 189 -9.56 -14.97 35.21
N THR A 190 -8.86 -13.83 35.16
CA THR A 190 -8.69 -12.95 36.32
C THR A 190 -9.86 -11.99 36.48
N ALA A 191 -9.89 -11.25 37.58
CA ALA A 191 -10.91 -10.22 37.84
C ALA A 191 -10.88 -9.06 36.81
N SER A 192 -9.73 -8.77 36.21
CA SER A 192 -9.59 -7.76 35.15
C SER A 192 -10.09 -8.21 33.78
N GLY A 193 -10.39 -9.52 33.63
CA GLY A 193 -10.77 -10.14 32.36
C GLY A 193 -9.60 -10.67 31.56
N LEU A 194 -8.36 -10.59 32.05
CA LEU A 194 -7.23 -11.29 31.44
C LEU A 194 -7.49 -12.79 31.47
N GLN A 195 -7.31 -13.46 30.33
CA GLN A 195 -7.36 -14.92 30.29
C GLN A 195 -5.94 -15.47 30.07
N TYR A 196 -5.67 -16.61 30.68
CA TYR A 196 -4.37 -17.26 30.55
C TYR A 196 -4.49 -18.78 30.66
N LYS A 197 -3.56 -19.47 30.05
CA LYS A 197 -3.38 -20.92 30.18
C LYS A 197 -1.94 -21.20 30.56
N VAL A 198 -1.75 -21.98 31.63
CA VAL A 198 -0.43 -22.43 32.06
C VAL A 198 0.00 -23.61 31.19
N VAL A 199 0.98 -23.41 30.33
CA VAL A 199 1.61 -24.47 29.51
C VAL A 199 2.65 -25.20 30.33
N LYS A 200 3.48 -24.44 31.03
CA LYS A 200 4.52 -24.95 31.95
C LYS A 200 4.56 -24.11 33.21
N GLN A 201 4.53 -24.73 34.35
CA GLN A 201 4.66 -24.07 35.64
C GLN A 201 6.12 -23.95 35.99
N GLY A 202 6.60 -22.76 36.25
CA GLY A 202 7.93 -22.48 36.80
C GLY A 202 7.97 -22.65 38.33
N THR A 203 9.16 -22.70 38.85
CA THR A 203 9.44 -22.86 40.30
C THR A 203 10.25 -21.69 40.89
N GLY A 204 10.60 -20.69 40.05
CA GLY A 204 11.36 -19.54 40.51
C GLY A 204 10.50 -18.49 41.24
N ALA A 205 11.12 -17.37 41.61
CA ALA A 205 10.40 -16.26 42.23
C ALA A 205 9.35 -15.68 41.32
N ILE A 206 8.28 -15.13 41.89
CA ILE A 206 7.28 -14.36 41.17
C ILE A 206 7.75 -12.89 41.13
N PRO A 207 7.87 -12.27 39.95
CA PRO A 207 8.31 -10.88 39.85
C PRO A 207 7.33 -9.89 40.47
N THR A 208 7.83 -8.79 40.96
CA THR A 208 7.06 -7.63 41.39
C THR A 208 6.95 -6.62 40.24
N LYS A 209 6.14 -5.57 40.40
CA LYS A 209 6.00 -4.52 39.39
C LYS A 209 7.26 -3.75 39.07
N ASP A 210 8.20 -3.68 40.06
CA ASP A 210 9.43 -2.89 39.97
C ASP A 210 10.62 -3.70 39.44
N ASP A 211 10.38 -4.99 39.18
CA ASP A 211 11.42 -5.88 38.68
C ASP A 211 11.59 -5.78 37.18
N LYS A 212 12.75 -6.22 36.71
CA LYS A 212 13.01 -6.53 35.31
C LYS A 212 13.00 -8.03 35.10
N VAL A 213 12.47 -8.43 33.96
CA VAL A 213 12.34 -9.84 33.56
C VAL A 213 12.92 -10.05 32.17
N GLU A 214 13.53 -11.20 31.96
CA GLU A 214 13.96 -11.65 30.64
C GLU A 214 12.96 -12.66 30.10
N VAL A 215 12.35 -12.34 28.94
CA VAL A 215 11.28 -13.14 28.37
C VAL A 215 11.53 -13.50 26.90
N LYS A 216 10.97 -14.64 26.49
CA LYS A 216 10.73 -14.95 25.07
C LYS A 216 9.23 -14.90 24.84
N TYR A 217 8.82 -14.34 23.71
CA TYR A 217 7.40 -14.22 23.41
C TYR A 217 7.09 -14.24 21.93
N GLU A 218 5.86 -14.58 21.61
CA GLU A 218 5.27 -14.42 20.30
C GLU A 218 3.84 -13.88 20.43
N GLY A 219 3.58 -12.73 19.81
CA GLY A 219 2.26 -12.10 19.78
C GLY A 219 1.52 -12.46 18.49
N LYS A 220 0.28 -12.98 18.66
CA LYS A 220 -0.59 -13.37 17.55
C LYS A 220 -1.93 -12.65 17.64
N LEU A 221 -2.52 -12.35 16.48
CA LEU A 221 -3.93 -12.00 16.37
C LEU A 221 -4.80 -13.27 16.42
N ILE A 222 -6.11 -13.11 16.56
CA ILE A 222 -7.04 -14.24 16.62
C ILE A 222 -7.10 -15.07 15.34
N ASP A 223 -6.69 -14.50 14.20
CA ASP A 223 -6.55 -15.19 12.90
C ASP A 223 -5.23 -15.97 12.76
N GLY A 224 -4.37 -15.94 13.79
CA GLY A 224 -3.07 -16.58 13.81
C GLY A 224 -1.92 -15.73 13.26
N THR A 225 -2.20 -14.53 12.76
CA THR A 225 -1.16 -13.63 12.23
C THR A 225 -0.21 -13.20 13.34
N VAL A 226 1.08 -13.52 13.19
CA VAL A 226 2.14 -13.09 14.12
C VAL A 226 2.49 -11.63 13.85
N PHE A 227 2.21 -10.75 14.81
CA PHE A 227 2.50 -9.33 14.69
C PHE A 227 3.82 -8.91 15.36
N ASP A 228 4.28 -9.67 16.39
CA ASP A 228 5.57 -9.47 17.03
C ASP A 228 6.09 -10.79 17.60
N SER A 229 7.42 -10.97 17.57
CA SER A 229 8.06 -12.18 18.11
C SER A 229 9.51 -11.89 18.49
N SER A 230 9.91 -12.30 19.68
CA SER A 230 11.30 -12.26 20.12
C SER A 230 12.15 -13.36 19.47
N TYR A 231 11.53 -14.44 19.04
CA TYR A 231 12.26 -15.59 18.46
C TYR A 231 12.99 -15.25 17.15
N LYS A 232 12.61 -14.17 16.48
CA LYS A 232 13.28 -13.66 15.28
C LYS A 232 14.50 -12.77 15.58
N ARG A 233 14.78 -12.50 16.86
CA ARG A 233 15.86 -11.63 17.33
C ARG A 233 17.06 -12.47 17.76
N ASN A 234 18.23 -11.83 17.84
CA ASN A 234 19.45 -12.43 18.39
C ASN A 234 20.09 -11.45 19.37
N PRO A 235 20.08 -11.71 20.70
CA PRO A 235 19.46 -12.90 21.34
C PRO A 235 17.94 -12.91 21.23
N SER A 236 17.34 -14.10 21.35
CA SER A 236 15.88 -14.29 21.28
C SER A 236 15.15 -13.88 22.56
N THR A 237 15.89 -13.55 23.62
CA THR A 237 15.37 -13.03 24.88
C THR A 237 15.34 -11.50 24.87
N VAL A 238 14.35 -10.91 25.55
CA VAL A 238 14.21 -9.46 25.71
C VAL A 238 14.06 -9.15 27.18
N GLU A 239 14.89 -8.23 27.70
CA GLU A 239 14.73 -7.68 29.04
C GLU A 239 13.65 -6.59 29.04
N LEU A 240 12.69 -6.69 29.94
CA LEU A 240 11.56 -5.78 30.07
C LEU A 240 11.34 -5.41 31.55
N GLY A 241 11.03 -4.15 31.82
CA GLY A 241 10.49 -3.74 33.11
C GLY A 241 9.01 -4.18 33.21
N VAL A 242 8.64 -4.82 34.32
CA VAL A 242 7.28 -5.35 34.52
C VAL A 242 6.22 -4.26 34.45
N ASN A 243 6.54 -3.03 34.85
CA ASN A 243 5.65 -1.86 34.77
C ASN A 243 5.76 -1.07 33.46
N GLN A 244 6.60 -1.52 32.50
CA GLN A 244 6.83 -0.83 31.22
C GLN A 244 6.17 -1.53 30.03
N VAL A 245 5.32 -2.51 30.30
CA VAL A 245 4.60 -3.28 29.29
C VAL A 245 3.09 -3.02 29.40
N ILE A 246 2.29 -3.56 28.48
CA ILE A 246 0.84 -3.46 28.53
C ILE A 246 0.26 -4.06 29.83
N LYS A 247 -0.87 -3.55 30.27
CA LYS A 247 -1.48 -3.91 31.57
C LYS A 247 -1.67 -5.42 31.75
N GLY A 248 -2.08 -6.11 30.68
CA GLY A 248 -2.26 -7.56 30.73
C GLY A 248 -0.95 -8.31 30.95
N TRP A 249 0.16 -7.82 30.44
CA TRP A 249 1.48 -8.39 30.72
C TRP A 249 1.95 -8.10 32.13
N THR A 250 1.81 -6.86 32.60
CA THR A 250 2.15 -6.52 33.99
C THR A 250 1.39 -7.41 34.97
N GLU A 251 0.10 -7.64 34.74
CA GLU A 251 -0.71 -8.52 35.58
C GLU A 251 -0.24 -9.96 35.52
N ALA A 252 -0.03 -10.51 34.31
CA ALA A 252 0.41 -11.88 34.14
C ALA A 252 1.79 -12.12 34.76
N LEU A 253 2.76 -11.23 34.51
CA LEU A 253 4.13 -11.37 35.03
C LEU A 253 4.16 -11.36 36.58
N CYS A 254 3.30 -10.58 37.23
CA CYS A 254 3.16 -10.57 38.68
C CYS A 254 2.47 -11.83 39.25
N MET A 255 1.99 -12.74 38.42
CA MET A 255 1.42 -14.03 38.82
C MET A 255 2.27 -15.23 38.37
N MET A 256 3.23 -14.99 37.48
CA MET A 256 3.96 -16.00 36.74
C MET A 256 5.33 -16.28 37.35
N PRO A 257 5.57 -17.44 38.02
CA PRO A 257 6.88 -17.79 38.53
C PRO A 257 7.95 -17.87 37.42
N VAL A 258 9.16 -17.46 37.69
CA VAL A 258 10.29 -17.58 36.74
C VAL A 258 10.44 -19.05 36.30
N GLY A 259 10.67 -19.26 35.00
CA GLY A 259 10.76 -20.56 34.36
C GLY A 259 9.41 -21.10 33.88
N SER A 260 8.33 -20.32 34.02
CA SER A 260 7.01 -20.66 33.47
C SER A 260 6.92 -20.36 31.98
N GLU A 261 5.95 -21.00 31.34
CA GLU A 261 5.47 -20.70 29.99
C GLU A 261 3.93 -20.63 30.02
N TRP A 262 3.38 -19.48 29.66
CA TRP A 262 1.95 -19.25 29.67
C TRP A 262 1.49 -18.72 28.32
N GLU A 263 0.28 -19.11 27.91
CA GLU A 263 -0.46 -18.43 26.87
C GLU A 263 -1.36 -17.36 27.50
N LEU A 264 -1.22 -16.12 27.03
CA LEU A 264 -2.01 -14.99 27.50
C LEU A 264 -3.01 -14.57 26.42
N TYR A 265 -4.26 -14.37 26.79
CA TYR A 265 -5.32 -13.90 25.93
C TYR A 265 -5.82 -12.57 26.50
N ILE A 266 -5.39 -11.49 25.87
CA ILE A 266 -5.42 -10.14 26.45
C ILE A 266 -6.56 -9.35 25.82
N PRO A 267 -7.61 -8.97 26.58
CA PRO A 267 -8.64 -8.05 26.09
C PRO A 267 -8.04 -6.69 25.69
N ALA A 268 -8.66 -6.02 24.70
CA ALA A 268 -8.18 -4.73 24.20
C ALA A 268 -7.94 -3.69 25.31
N GLY A 269 -8.81 -3.62 26.34
CA GLY A 269 -8.65 -2.68 27.45
C GLY A 269 -7.43 -2.94 28.36
N LEU A 270 -6.78 -4.12 28.23
CA LEU A 270 -5.54 -4.48 28.91
C LEU A 270 -4.33 -4.48 27.98
N ALA A 271 -4.52 -4.12 26.70
CA ALA A 271 -3.49 -4.05 25.66
C ALA A 271 -3.12 -2.59 25.32
N TYR A 272 -3.70 -1.99 24.31
CA TYR A 272 -3.35 -0.65 23.78
C TYR A 272 -4.55 0.31 23.81
#